data_4aad6cb9dd9902092f0beadf410834fc
#
_entry.id   4aad6cb9dd9902092f0beadf410834fc
#
_cell.length_a   1.000
_cell.length_b   1.000
_cell.length_c   1.000
_cell.angle_alpha   90.00
_cell.angle_beta   90.00
_cell.angle_gamma   90.00
#
_symmetry.space_group_name_H-M   'P 1'
#
loop_
_entity.id
_entity.type
_entity.pdbx_description
1 polymer ?
#
loop_
_entity_poly.entity_id
_entity_poly.type
_entity_poly.pdbx_seq_one_letter_code
_entity_poly.pdbx_strand_id
1 'polypeptide(L)'
;MMDLNLSPAPAADADLIKDTTEATFMADVVEASQTVPIIVDFWAPWCGPCKTLGPMLEDAVRAAKGAVKMVKINVDEAQQIAGQLQIQSIPTVYAFFKGQPVDGF
;
A
#
# COMPACT_ATOMS: atom_id res chain seq x y z
N MET A 1 21.90 -31.03 3.45
CA MET A 1 22.32 -30.23 2.76
C MET A 1 21.87 -28.99 2.98
N MET A 2 22.29 -28.42 2.90
CA MET A 2 21.94 -27.24 3.13
C MET A 2 21.23 -26.62 2.03
N ASP A 3 20.42 -25.74 2.37
CA ASP A 3 19.84 -24.93 1.38
C ASP A 3 20.92 -24.11 0.74
N LEU A 4 21.12 -24.36 -0.48
CA LEU A 4 22.11 -23.65 -1.21
C LEU A 4 21.77 -22.21 -1.44
N ASN A 5 20.49 -21.90 -1.36
CA ASN A 5 20.08 -20.53 -1.48
C ASN A 5 19.93 -19.93 -0.10
N LEU A 6 21.04 -19.52 0.47
CA LEU A 6 21.07 -18.97 1.80
C LEU A 6 20.51 -17.57 1.87
N SER A 7 20.40 -16.89 0.73
CA SER A 7 19.75 -15.59 0.69
C SER A 7 18.26 -15.77 0.60
N PRO A 8 17.46 -14.94 1.25
CA PRO A 8 16.02 -15.01 1.06
C PRO A 8 15.68 -14.79 -0.39
N ALA A 9 14.70 -15.49 -0.88
CA ALA A 9 14.17 -15.21 -2.21
C ALA A 9 13.60 -13.79 -2.21
N PRO A 10 13.65 -13.09 -3.34
CA PRO A 10 12.97 -11.80 -3.44
C PRO A 10 11.51 -11.97 -3.12
N ALA A 11 10.93 -11.03 -2.40
CA ALA A 11 9.51 -11.05 -2.14
C ALA A 11 8.74 -11.00 -3.45
N ALA A 12 7.69 -11.80 -3.56
CA ALA A 12 6.82 -11.75 -4.72
C ALA A 12 6.06 -10.43 -4.73
N ASP A 13 5.63 -9.99 -5.92
CA ASP A 13 4.83 -8.78 -6.05
C ASP A 13 3.64 -8.77 -5.11
N ALA A 14 2.95 -9.92 -4.97
CA ALA A 14 1.80 -10.03 -4.08
C ALA A 14 2.14 -9.80 -2.61
N ASP A 15 3.39 -10.00 -2.22
CA ASP A 15 3.85 -9.71 -0.86
C ASP A 15 4.22 -8.25 -0.67
N LEU A 16 4.54 -7.54 -1.75
CA LEU A 16 4.95 -6.14 -1.68
C LEU A 16 3.81 -5.18 -2.01
N ILE A 17 2.96 -5.57 -2.94
CA ILE A 17 1.92 -4.70 -3.50
C ILE A 17 0.66 -5.52 -3.63
N LYS A 18 -0.44 -5.04 -3.07
CA LYS A 18 -1.73 -5.71 -3.24
C LYS A 18 -2.87 -4.72 -3.12
N ASP A 19 -4.03 -5.14 -3.60
CA ASP A 19 -5.26 -4.40 -3.38
C ASP A 19 -5.78 -4.71 -1.99
N THR A 20 -6.41 -3.73 -1.35
CA THR A 20 -7.12 -3.93 -0.10
C THR A 20 -8.55 -3.44 -0.25
N THR A 21 -9.39 -3.77 0.72
CA THR A 21 -10.81 -3.41 0.75
C THR A 21 -11.14 -2.84 2.11
N GLU A 22 -12.36 -2.35 2.29
CA GLU A 22 -12.80 -1.95 3.62
C GLU A 22 -12.73 -3.10 4.62
N ALA A 23 -13.10 -4.30 4.17
CA ALA A 23 -13.11 -5.47 5.04
C ALA A 23 -11.71 -5.90 5.48
N THR A 24 -10.70 -5.68 4.64
CA THR A 24 -9.34 -6.15 4.93
C THR A 24 -8.37 -5.02 5.29
N PHE A 25 -8.83 -3.78 5.30
CA PHE A 25 -7.95 -2.63 5.57
C PHE A 25 -7.25 -2.73 6.92
N MET A 26 -7.98 -3.15 7.96
CA MET A 26 -7.37 -3.26 9.28
C MET A 26 -6.19 -4.22 9.27
N ALA A 27 -6.34 -5.38 8.65
CA ALA A 27 -5.26 -6.35 8.59
C ALA A 27 -4.14 -5.92 7.65
N ASP A 28 -4.52 -5.41 6.48
CA ASP A 28 -3.55 -5.11 5.41
C ASP A 28 -2.77 -3.84 5.65
N VAL A 29 -3.30 -2.90 6.42
CA VAL A 29 -2.68 -1.62 6.67
C VAL A 29 -2.32 -1.44 8.13
N VAL A 30 -3.31 -1.47 9.03
CA VAL A 30 -3.07 -1.13 10.43
C VAL A 30 -2.18 -2.18 11.09
N GLU A 31 -2.55 -3.44 11.00
CA GLU A 31 -1.78 -4.52 11.62
C GLU A 31 -0.46 -4.73 10.90
N ALA A 32 -0.47 -4.72 9.56
CA ALA A 32 0.75 -4.92 8.79
C ALA A 32 1.78 -3.83 9.06
N SER A 33 1.32 -2.59 9.32
CA SER A 33 2.23 -1.48 9.58
C SER A 33 2.92 -1.53 10.94
N GLN A 34 2.58 -2.51 11.77
CA GLN A 34 3.29 -2.70 13.03
C GLN A 34 4.75 -3.08 12.81
N THR A 35 5.06 -3.75 11.71
CA THR A 35 6.41 -4.25 11.44
C THR A 35 7.09 -3.59 10.25
N VAL A 36 6.33 -3.01 9.31
CA VAL A 36 6.90 -2.41 8.10
C VAL A 36 6.00 -1.26 7.67
N PRO A 37 6.57 -0.15 7.19
CA PRO A 37 5.71 0.93 6.68
C PRO A 37 4.88 0.46 5.50
N ILE A 38 3.62 0.89 5.47
CA ILE A 38 2.69 0.56 4.40
C ILE A 38 2.31 1.85 3.68
N ILE A 39 2.61 1.88 2.39
CA ILE A 39 2.19 2.97 1.52
C ILE A 39 0.78 2.65 1.05
N VAL A 40 -0.15 3.56 1.24
CA VAL A 40 -1.55 3.37 0.85
C VAL A 40 -1.86 4.31 -0.30
N ASP A 41 -2.21 3.73 -1.45
CA ASP A 41 -2.56 4.48 -2.66
C ASP A 41 -4.07 4.53 -2.78
N PHE A 42 -4.65 5.70 -2.55
CA PHE A 42 -6.09 5.93 -2.72
C PHE A 42 -6.33 6.35 -4.17
N TRP A 43 -7.09 5.54 -4.89
CA TRP A 43 -7.29 5.70 -6.32
C TRP A 43 -8.74 5.39 -6.70
N ALA A 44 -9.08 5.67 -7.95
CA ALA A 44 -10.36 5.25 -8.54
C ALA A 44 -10.17 5.01 -10.04
N PRO A 45 -11.02 4.17 -10.65
CA PRO A 45 -10.86 3.85 -12.08
C PRO A 45 -10.96 5.06 -13.01
N TRP A 46 -11.71 6.10 -12.59
CA TRP A 46 -11.89 7.30 -13.39
C TRP A 46 -10.81 8.35 -13.18
N CYS A 47 -9.87 8.09 -12.30
CA CYS A 47 -8.84 9.07 -11.94
C CYS A 47 -7.65 8.96 -12.90
N GLY A 48 -7.53 9.90 -13.83
CA GLY A 48 -6.43 9.91 -14.78
C GLY A 48 -5.05 9.96 -14.14
N PRO A 49 -4.78 10.93 -13.23
CA PRO A 49 -3.46 11.02 -12.58
C PRO A 49 -3.09 9.78 -11.77
N CYS A 50 -4.08 9.06 -11.23
CA CYS A 50 -3.82 7.82 -10.49
C CYS A 50 -3.17 6.77 -11.37
N LYS A 51 -3.51 6.76 -12.66
CA LYS A 51 -2.98 5.78 -13.61
C LYS A 51 -1.51 6.02 -13.91
N THR A 52 -1.02 7.22 -13.67
CA THR A 52 0.39 7.55 -13.81
C THR A 52 1.13 7.34 -12.50
N LEU A 53 0.56 7.82 -11.40
CA LEU A 53 1.22 7.74 -10.10
C LEU A 53 1.32 6.31 -9.59
N GLY A 54 0.28 5.50 -9.77
CA GLY A 54 0.25 4.14 -9.27
C GLY A 54 1.46 3.32 -9.69
N PRO A 55 1.73 3.20 -11.00
CA PRO A 55 2.91 2.46 -11.46
C PRO A 55 4.23 3.03 -10.94
N MET A 56 4.35 4.35 -10.78
CA MET A 56 5.54 4.96 -10.24
C MET A 56 5.78 4.57 -8.79
N LEU A 57 4.72 4.56 -7.99
CA LEU A 57 4.80 4.12 -6.60
C LEU A 57 5.14 2.63 -6.52
N GLU A 58 4.54 1.82 -7.37
CA GLU A 58 4.80 0.38 -7.40
C GLU A 58 6.27 0.11 -7.70
N ASP A 59 6.83 0.81 -8.68
CA ASP A 59 8.25 0.64 -9.02
C ASP A 59 9.14 1.04 -7.84
N ALA A 60 8.81 2.13 -7.16
CA ALA A 60 9.59 2.57 -6.00
C ALA A 60 9.52 1.55 -4.86
N VAL A 61 8.34 0.97 -4.62
CA VAL A 61 8.17 -0.04 -3.57
C VAL A 61 8.96 -1.30 -3.92
N ARG A 62 8.93 -1.74 -5.17
CA ARG A 62 9.73 -2.88 -5.60
C ARG A 62 11.22 -2.62 -5.42
N ALA A 63 11.66 -1.41 -5.74
CA ALA A 63 13.06 -1.03 -5.59
C ALA A 63 13.50 -1.01 -4.14
N ALA A 64 12.59 -0.82 -3.20
CA ALA A 64 12.89 -0.83 -1.77
C ALA A 64 13.05 -2.25 -1.20
N LYS A 65 12.74 -3.29 -1.97
CA LYS A 65 13.04 -4.70 -1.66
C LYS A 65 12.54 -5.16 -0.29
N GLY A 66 11.32 -4.76 0.07
CA GLY A 66 10.69 -5.17 1.31
C GLY A 66 10.86 -4.20 2.47
N ALA A 67 11.61 -3.13 2.30
CA ALA A 67 11.72 -2.10 3.33
C ALA A 67 10.38 -1.39 3.58
N VAL A 68 9.53 -1.31 2.54
CA VAL A 68 8.15 -0.84 2.63
C VAL A 68 7.28 -1.74 1.79
N LYS A 69 5.99 -1.73 2.07
CA LYS A 69 5.00 -2.41 1.25
C LYS A 69 3.92 -1.42 0.84
N MET A 70 3.12 -1.80 -0.13
CA MET A 70 2.09 -0.93 -0.68
C MET A 70 0.76 -1.65 -0.75
N VAL A 71 -0.31 -0.95 -0.41
CA VAL A 71 -1.66 -1.40 -0.72
C VAL A 71 -2.35 -0.35 -1.55
N LYS A 72 -3.26 -0.79 -2.39
CA LYS A 72 -4.06 0.09 -3.24
C LYS A 72 -5.51 -0.07 -2.81
N ILE A 73 -6.21 1.04 -2.67
CA ILE A 73 -7.61 1.01 -2.26
C ILE A 73 -8.44 1.88 -3.19
N ASN A 74 -9.44 1.27 -3.79
CA ASN A 74 -10.37 1.96 -4.67
C ASN A 74 -11.38 2.72 -3.81
N VAL A 75 -11.35 4.05 -3.84
CA VAL A 75 -12.19 4.87 -2.97
C VAL A 75 -13.68 4.73 -3.31
N ASP A 76 -14.02 4.36 -4.54
CA ASP A 76 -15.42 4.12 -4.89
C ASP A 76 -16.00 2.93 -4.13
N GLU A 77 -15.15 1.96 -3.80
CA GLU A 77 -15.54 0.75 -3.09
C GLU A 77 -15.25 0.81 -1.59
N ALA A 78 -14.60 1.88 -1.13
CA ALA A 78 -14.16 2.01 0.26
C ALA A 78 -14.50 3.38 0.80
N GLN A 79 -15.76 3.76 0.70
CA GLN A 79 -16.18 5.12 1.05
C GLN A 79 -16.09 5.41 2.53
N GLN A 80 -16.28 4.41 3.40
CA GLN A 80 -16.15 4.61 4.84
C GLN A 80 -14.70 4.91 5.22
N ILE A 81 -13.76 4.13 4.71
CA ILE A 81 -12.35 4.36 4.99
C ILE A 81 -11.91 5.73 4.45
N ALA A 82 -12.30 6.04 3.22
CA ALA A 82 -11.99 7.34 2.62
C ALA A 82 -12.54 8.48 3.46
N GLY A 83 -13.76 8.33 3.96
CA GLY A 83 -14.38 9.35 4.83
C GLY A 83 -13.67 9.49 6.16
N GLN A 84 -13.32 8.38 6.80
CA GLN A 84 -12.63 8.40 8.09
C GLN A 84 -11.24 9.02 7.98
N LEU A 85 -10.55 8.78 6.87
CA LEU A 85 -9.22 9.34 6.65
C LEU A 85 -9.26 10.70 5.96
N GLN A 86 -10.47 11.21 5.74
CA GLN A 86 -10.69 12.54 5.16
C GLN A 86 -10.05 12.69 3.78
N ILE A 87 -10.20 11.67 2.96
CA ILE A 87 -9.72 11.71 1.59
C ILE A 87 -10.69 12.57 0.79
N GLN A 88 -10.26 13.77 0.40
CA GLN A 88 -11.10 14.72 -0.33
C GLN A 88 -10.79 14.76 -1.81
N SER A 89 -9.62 14.30 -2.19
CA SER A 89 -9.22 14.28 -3.59
C SER A 89 -8.29 13.10 -3.82
N ILE A 90 -8.21 12.64 -5.06
CA ILE A 90 -7.30 11.58 -5.46
C ILE A 90 -6.52 12.03 -6.69
N PRO A 91 -5.27 11.56 -6.85
CA PRO A 91 -4.62 10.58 -5.98
C PRO A 91 -4.24 11.17 -4.62
N THR A 92 -4.36 10.36 -3.59
CA THR A 92 -3.84 10.66 -2.26
C THR A 92 -3.05 9.45 -1.79
N VAL A 93 -1.90 9.70 -1.18
CA VAL A 93 -1.02 8.64 -0.71
C VAL A 93 -0.71 8.89 0.76
N TYR A 94 -0.92 7.87 1.58
CA TYR A 94 -0.54 7.90 2.99
C TYR A 94 0.52 6.86 3.25
N ALA A 95 1.39 7.16 4.21
CA ALA A 95 2.29 6.16 4.78
C ALA A 95 1.81 5.84 6.19
N PHE A 96 1.58 4.56 6.45
CA PHE A 96 1.20 4.06 7.78
C PHE A 96 2.39 3.38 8.42
N PHE A 97 2.59 3.64 9.71
CA PHE A 97 3.58 2.91 10.51
C PHE A 97 3.10 2.84 11.95
N LYS A 98 3.26 1.67 12.56
CA LYS A 98 2.79 1.42 13.94
C LYS A 98 1.30 1.72 14.10
N GLY A 99 0.53 1.40 13.07
CA GLY A 99 -0.92 1.45 13.11
C GLY A 99 -1.54 2.81 12.82
N GLN A 100 -0.74 3.81 12.45
CA GLN A 100 -1.29 5.15 12.21
C GLN A 100 -0.62 5.81 11.02
N PRO A 101 -1.33 6.76 10.37
CA PRO A 101 -0.72 7.54 9.31
C PRO A 101 0.38 8.43 9.89
N VAL A 102 1.55 8.37 9.30
CA VAL A 102 2.70 9.17 9.73
C VAL A 102 3.08 10.20 8.71
N ASP A 103 2.58 10.09 7.48
CA ASP A 103 2.82 11.06 6.43
C ASP A 103 1.75 10.90 5.36
N GLY A 104 1.58 11.92 4.51
CA GLY A 104 0.62 11.88 3.44
C GLY A 104 0.83 13.01 2.44
N PHE A 105 0.39 12.75 1.21
CA PHE A 105 0.43 13.76 0.16
C PHE A 105 -0.55 13.46 -0.96
#